data_55e2f1d1af47e090c865a24dd18c093f
#
_entry.id   55e2f1d1af47e090c865a24dd18c093f
#
_cell.length_a   1.000
_cell.length_b   1.000
_cell.length_c   1.000
_cell.angle_alpha   90.00
_cell.angle_beta   90.00
_cell.angle_gamma   90.00
#
_symmetry.space_group_name_H-M   'P 1'
#
loop_
_entity.id
_entity.type
_entity.pdbx_description
1 polymer ?
#
loop_
_entity_poly.entity_id
_entity_poly.type
_entity_poly.pdbx_seq_one_letter_code
_entity_poly.pdbx_strand_id
1 'polypeptide(L)'
;MGLRGRSTWCEVACSRRNSAIPSDQRLLFGGDRVGSIILAIAAQHEFAAEVPLNPTPIALPVSIVFVALLILALSIRRIRSVGRLPHRKWRRVTEWLVLSLVTLVCAAATLTTTYNMIAQRYYQSIYKAPGKLYEVGGYRMHLYCTGEGSPTLVLEAGWTVPALGWGTVQPELSKTTKVCSYDRAGYGWSEPQPGPRDADQIATQLHALLQQAGVTGPIILMGHSMGGLYIRDYASHYPENLVGLIFVDAITPVQPGQLSPELRADLYEIPTYEYYIFSMTYGLGIPRVMGECSKVYAGFEEHTERMLAESVCNSLLGEIWKEYKGWWQSFDETIHTGPYGNLPILIFSRDPQKHSGAGAPSRLELEESVVWNQMQEDLKKFSTRNRRIIFRGSGHEIPLERADLLNKEVLVFVRQIRNEAPQPTDYGSTKTE
;
A
#
# COMPACT_ATOMS: atom_id res chain seq x y z
N MET A 1 -6.79 -17.47 27.00
CA MET A 1 -7.45 -17.54 25.69
C MET A 1 -7.23 -16.20 25.05
N GLY A 2 -6.15 -16.06 24.27
CA GLY A 2 -5.71 -14.79 23.70
C GLY A 2 -5.70 -14.89 22.19
N LEU A 3 -6.63 -14.21 21.56
CA LEU A 3 -6.59 -13.94 20.12
C LEU A 3 -5.63 -12.77 19.88
N ARG A 4 -4.41 -13.07 19.44
CA ARG A 4 -3.47 -12.05 18.96
C ARG A 4 -3.93 -11.63 17.56
N GLY A 5 -4.34 -10.36 17.41
CA GLY A 5 -4.62 -9.76 16.13
C GLY A 5 -3.35 -9.68 15.26
N ARG A 6 -3.44 -10.19 14.06
CA ARG A 6 -2.37 -10.14 13.05
C ARG A 6 -2.60 -8.95 12.14
N SER A 7 -1.54 -8.24 11.81
CA SER A 7 -1.55 -7.13 10.84
C SER A 7 -1.79 -7.68 9.42
N THR A 8 -2.90 -7.35 8.80
CA THR A 8 -3.43 -8.08 7.64
C THR A 8 -3.07 -7.51 6.26
N TRP A 9 -2.33 -6.41 6.17
CA TRP A 9 -2.14 -5.75 4.87
C TRP A 9 -0.90 -6.18 4.09
N CYS A 10 0.19 -6.54 4.76
CA CYS A 10 1.34 -7.19 4.11
C CYS A 10 1.18 -8.72 4.07
N GLU A 11 0.39 -9.29 5.01
CA GLU A 11 0.16 -10.73 5.09
C GLU A 11 -0.82 -11.28 4.03
N VAL A 12 -1.67 -10.45 3.42
CA VAL A 12 -2.57 -10.93 2.35
C VAL A 12 -1.81 -11.29 1.07
N ALA A 13 -0.66 -10.66 0.83
CA ALA A 13 0.24 -11.06 -0.25
C ALA A 13 1.16 -12.24 0.14
N CYS A 14 1.47 -12.43 1.44
CA CYS A 14 2.39 -13.47 1.91
C CYS A 14 1.74 -14.70 2.56
N SER A 15 0.44 -14.71 2.86
CA SER A 15 -0.19 -15.71 3.74
C SER A 15 -1.17 -16.67 3.06
N ARG A 16 -1.25 -16.71 1.73
CA ARG A 16 -2.05 -17.77 1.08
C ARG A 16 -1.21 -18.99 0.80
N ARG A 17 -1.15 -19.88 1.80
CA ARG A 17 -0.68 -21.25 1.64
C ARG A 17 -1.78 -22.28 1.76
N ASN A 18 -1.66 -23.24 0.85
CA ASN A 18 -2.24 -24.58 0.85
C ASN A 18 -3.77 -24.67 0.71
N SER A 19 -4.21 -24.76 -0.51
CA SER A 19 -5.12 -25.82 -0.90
C SER A 19 -4.90 -26.14 -2.37
N ALA A 20 -4.18 -27.25 -2.62
CA ALA A 20 -4.19 -27.92 -3.90
C ALA A 20 -5.62 -28.38 -4.18
N ILE A 21 -6.27 -27.81 -5.19
CA ILE A 21 -7.54 -28.31 -5.73
C ILE A 21 -7.17 -29.35 -6.80
N PRO A 22 -7.62 -30.61 -6.67
CA PRO A 22 -7.43 -31.60 -7.71
C PRO A 22 -8.21 -31.21 -8.96
N SER A 23 -7.55 -31.30 -10.09
CA SER A 23 -8.16 -31.23 -11.41
C SER A 23 -9.07 -32.44 -11.63
N ASP A 24 -10.34 -32.34 -11.32
CA ASP A 24 -11.41 -33.05 -12.03
C ASP A 24 -12.76 -32.74 -11.39
N GLN A 25 -13.51 -31.85 -12.00
CA GLN A 25 -14.97 -31.88 -11.99
C GLN A 25 -15.52 -30.85 -13.00
N ARG A 26 -15.62 -31.31 -14.25
CA ARG A 26 -16.59 -30.72 -15.17
C ARG A 26 -17.96 -31.20 -14.74
N LEU A 27 -18.78 -30.34 -14.21
CA LEU A 27 -20.20 -30.57 -14.07
C LEU A 27 -21.01 -29.41 -14.66
N LEU A 28 -21.63 -29.78 -15.74
CA LEU A 28 -22.83 -29.28 -16.40
C LEU A 28 -23.72 -28.38 -15.54
N PHE A 29 -23.84 -27.12 -15.93
CA PHE A 29 -25.01 -26.31 -15.62
C PHE A 29 -25.62 -25.83 -16.94
N GLY A 30 -26.81 -26.38 -17.19
CA GLY A 30 -27.68 -25.99 -18.28
C GLY A 30 -28.11 -24.53 -18.14
N GLY A 31 -28.13 -23.87 -19.30
CA GLY A 31 -28.28 -22.43 -19.42
C GLY A 31 -29.65 -21.90 -18.95
N ASP A 32 -29.58 -20.68 -18.45
CA ASP A 32 -30.66 -19.73 -18.50
C ASP A 32 -30.08 -18.31 -18.72
N ARG A 33 -30.82 -17.52 -19.48
CA ARG A 33 -30.38 -16.26 -20.12
C ARG A 33 -29.81 -15.17 -19.18
N VAL A 34 -29.95 -15.30 -17.87
CA VAL A 34 -29.44 -14.36 -16.90
C VAL A 34 -27.95 -14.60 -16.62
N GLY A 35 -27.51 -15.87 -16.58
CA GLY A 35 -26.08 -16.22 -16.47
C GLY A 35 -25.29 -15.80 -17.69
N SER A 36 -25.91 -15.86 -18.89
CA SER A 36 -25.28 -15.42 -20.14
C SER A 36 -25.07 -13.93 -20.24
N ILE A 37 -25.91 -13.11 -19.59
CA ILE A 37 -25.73 -11.63 -19.57
C ILE A 37 -24.58 -11.24 -18.64
N ILE A 38 -24.41 -11.91 -17.52
CA ILE A 38 -23.29 -11.64 -16.58
C ILE A 38 -21.95 -12.12 -17.19
N LEU A 39 -21.95 -13.29 -17.86
CA LEU A 39 -20.76 -13.77 -18.58
C LEU A 39 -20.48 -12.98 -19.87
N ALA A 40 -21.50 -12.48 -20.57
CA ALA A 40 -21.31 -11.64 -21.76
C ALA A 40 -20.75 -10.26 -21.41
N ILE A 41 -21.06 -9.71 -20.23
CA ILE A 41 -20.44 -8.47 -19.74
C ILE A 41 -18.98 -8.72 -19.34
N ALA A 42 -18.66 -9.93 -18.85
CA ALA A 42 -17.27 -10.29 -18.52
C ALA A 42 -16.44 -10.67 -19.76
N ALA A 43 -17.04 -11.26 -20.80
CA ALA A 43 -16.33 -11.73 -22.01
C ALA A 43 -16.13 -10.65 -23.10
N GLN A 44 -16.73 -9.46 -22.99
CA GLN A 44 -16.57 -8.38 -23.96
C GLN A 44 -15.42 -7.40 -23.62
N HIS A 45 -14.61 -7.67 -22.60
CA HIS A 45 -13.48 -6.83 -22.25
C HIS A 45 -12.10 -7.46 -22.56
N GLU A 46 -12.00 -8.18 -23.66
CA GLU A 46 -10.71 -8.41 -24.34
C GLU A 46 -10.42 -7.26 -25.34
N PHE A 47 -10.60 -6.04 -24.88
CA PHE A 47 -10.09 -4.87 -25.57
C PHE A 47 -9.10 -4.17 -24.62
N ALA A 48 -7.82 -4.29 -24.96
CA ALA A 48 -6.79 -3.33 -24.57
C ALA A 48 -7.10 -1.97 -25.25
N ALA A 49 -8.25 -1.39 -24.94
CA ALA A 49 -8.58 -0.01 -25.22
C ALA A 49 -8.56 0.71 -23.86
N GLU A 50 -7.83 1.80 -23.81
CA GLU A 50 -7.76 2.75 -22.71
C GLU A 50 -9.12 2.98 -22.05
N VAL A 51 -9.50 2.11 -21.13
CA VAL A 51 -10.58 2.40 -20.22
C VAL A 51 -10.02 3.52 -19.35
N PRO A 52 -10.65 4.72 -19.32
CA PRO A 52 -10.23 5.75 -18.40
C PRO A 52 -10.33 5.16 -16.98
N LEU A 53 -9.19 4.89 -16.36
CA LEU A 53 -9.05 4.22 -15.05
C LEU A 53 -9.50 5.10 -13.87
N ASN A 54 -10.36 6.10 -14.14
CA ASN A 54 -10.90 6.98 -13.12
C ASN A 54 -12.42 7.14 -13.26
N PRO A 55 -13.21 6.20 -12.74
CA PRO A 55 -14.42 6.68 -12.10
C PRO A 55 -13.95 7.49 -10.89
N THR A 56 -14.35 8.76 -10.82
CA THR A 56 -14.17 9.57 -9.61
C THR A 56 -14.49 8.70 -8.39
N PRO A 57 -13.88 8.89 -7.19
CA PRO A 57 -14.16 8.08 -6.00
C PRO A 57 -15.65 7.91 -5.68
N ILE A 58 -16.47 8.79 -6.24
CA ILE A 58 -17.93 8.80 -6.08
C ILE A 58 -18.63 7.92 -7.13
N ALA A 59 -18.07 7.75 -8.34
CA ALA A 59 -18.80 7.10 -9.44
C ALA A 59 -19.02 5.60 -9.19
N LEU A 60 -18.02 4.88 -8.69
CA LEU A 60 -18.17 3.45 -8.39
C LEU A 60 -19.19 3.17 -7.29
N PRO A 61 -19.13 3.79 -6.09
CA PRO A 61 -20.17 3.60 -5.07
C PRO A 61 -21.55 4.05 -5.54
N VAL A 62 -21.66 5.14 -6.27
CA VAL A 62 -22.95 5.58 -6.84
C VAL A 62 -23.51 4.56 -7.84
N SER A 63 -22.66 4.00 -8.70
CA SER A 63 -23.06 2.95 -9.65
C SER A 63 -23.50 1.67 -8.91
N ILE A 64 -22.80 1.25 -7.86
CA ILE A 64 -23.19 0.11 -7.03
C ILE A 64 -24.57 0.33 -6.41
N VAL A 65 -24.79 1.51 -5.79
CA VAL A 65 -26.08 1.86 -5.19
C VAL A 65 -27.20 1.89 -6.26
N PHE A 66 -26.94 2.49 -7.40
CA PHE A 66 -27.93 2.57 -8.48
C PHE A 66 -28.34 1.17 -9.01
N VAL A 67 -27.33 0.32 -9.30
CA VAL A 67 -27.58 -1.06 -9.76
C VAL A 67 -28.29 -1.87 -8.68
N ALA A 68 -27.87 -1.76 -7.41
CA ALA A 68 -28.52 -2.43 -6.30
C ALA A 68 -29.99 -2.00 -6.12
N LEU A 69 -30.28 -0.71 -6.22
CA LEU A 69 -31.65 -0.19 -6.15
C LEU A 69 -32.51 -0.65 -7.34
N LEU A 70 -31.93 -0.70 -8.54
CA LEU A 70 -32.64 -1.24 -9.72
C LEU A 70 -33.00 -2.71 -9.55
N ILE A 71 -32.03 -3.54 -9.14
CA ILE A 71 -32.26 -4.98 -8.88
C ILE A 71 -33.29 -5.13 -7.75
N LEU A 72 -33.19 -4.35 -6.70
CA LEU A 72 -34.13 -4.33 -5.59
C LEU A 72 -35.56 -4.03 -6.07
N ALA A 73 -35.73 -2.98 -6.87
CA ALA A 73 -37.03 -2.60 -7.42
C ALA A 73 -37.64 -3.71 -8.32
N LEU A 74 -36.80 -4.29 -9.19
CA LEU A 74 -37.21 -5.40 -10.07
C LEU A 74 -37.59 -6.65 -9.27
N SER A 75 -36.81 -6.96 -8.22
CA SER A 75 -37.09 -8.11 -7.34
C SER A 75 -38.39 -7.92 -6.58
N ILE A 76 -38.61 -6.75 -5.99
CA ILE A 76 -39.89 -6.43 -5.30
C ILE A 76 -41.08 -6.53 -6.27
N ARG A 77 -40.93 -5.98 -7.48
CA ARG A 77 -41.98 -6.07 -8.52
C ARG A 77 -42.26 -7.54 -8.86
N ARG A 78 -41.23 -8.35 -9.03
CA ARG A 78 -41.37 -9.77 -9.34
C ARG A 78 -42.00 -10.56 -8.18
N ILE A 79 -41.58 -10.32 -6.93
CA ILE A 79 -42.18 -10.92 -5.73
C ILE A 79 -43.68 -10.67 -5.70
N ARG A 80 -44.15 -9.45 -5.95
CA ARG A 80 -45.57 -9.10 -6.00
C ARG A 80 -46.33 -9.83 -7.11
N SER A 81 -45.64 -10.19 -8.21
CA SER A 81 -46.26 -10.88 -9.35
C SER A 81 -46.27 -12.39 -9.21
N VAL A 82 -45.32 -13.00 -8.52
CA VAL A 82 -45.19 -14.48 -8.38
C VAL A 82 -46.42 -15.13 -7.78
N GLY A 83 -47.06 -14.49 -6.80
CA GLY A 83 -48.30 -14.97 -6.19
C GLY A 83 -49.50 -15.10 -7.16
N ARG A 84 -49.45 -14.42 -8.30
CA ARG A 84 -50.53 -14.37 -9.31
C ARG A 84 -50.34 -15.37 -10.46
N LEU A 85 -49.19 -16.08 -10.51
CA LEU A 85 -48.85 -16.97 -11.61
C LEU A 85 -49.28 -18.44 -11.32
N PRO A 86 -49.79 -19.19 -12.31
CA PRO A 86 -50.23 -20.59 -12.17
C PRO A 86 -48.98 -21.51 -12.16
N HIS A 87 -48.14 -21.43 -11.13
CA HIS A 87 -46.98 -22.32 -11.00
C HIS A 87 -47.18 -23.39 -9.93
N ARG A 88 -46.44 -24.53 -10.05
CA ARG A 88 -46.36 -25.52 -8.97
C ARG A 88 -45.86 -24.85 -7.67
N LYS A 89 -46.44 -25.24 -6.54
CA LYS A 89 -46.12 -24.62 -5.20
C LYS A 89 -44.64 -24.53 -4.92
N TRP A 90 -43.88 -25.55 -5.27
CA TRP A 90 -42.40 -25.58 -5.11
C TRP A 90 -41.67 -24.45 -5.86
N ARG A 91 -42.05 -24.23 -7.12
CA ARG A 91 -41.44 -23.20 -7.96
C ARG A 91 -41.72 -21.77 -7.42
N ARG A 92 -42.90 -21.56 -6.88
CA ARG A 92 -43.21 -20.28 -6.19
C ARG A 92 -42.36 -20.10 -4.96
N VAL A 93 -42.18 -21.11 -4.12
CA VAL A 93 -41.37 -21.03 -2.89
C VAL A 93 -39.93 -20.74 -3.23
N THR A 94 -39.34 -21.43 -4.20
CA THR A 94 -37.94 -21.16 -4.64
C THR A 94 -37.78 -19.76 -5.22
N GLU A 95 -38.70 -19.29 -6.09
CA GLU A 95 -38.65 -17.92 -6.62
C GLU A 95 -38.75 -16.88 -5.48
N TRP A 96 -39.63 -17.09 -4.51
CA TRP A 96 -39.72 -16.21 -3.33
C TRP A 96 -38.46 -16.20 -2.51
N LEU A 97 -37.83 -17.32 -2.20
CA LEU A 97 -36.62 -17.42 -1.45
C LEU A 97 -35.44 -16.72 -2.16
N VAL A 98 -35.25 -17.01 -3.45
CA VAL A 98 -34.20 -16.42 -4.26
C VAL A 98 -34.36 -14.90 -4.36
N LEU A 99 -35.58 -14.43 -4.70
CA LEU A 99 -35.82 -12.98 -4.82
C LEU A 99 -35.70 -12.24 -3.47
N SER A 100 -36.12 -12.91 -2.38
CA SER A 100 -35.94 -12.32 -1.03
C SER A 100 -34.48 -12.25 -0.64
N LEU A 101 -33.67 -13.25 -0.95
CA LEU A 101 -32.22 -13.24 -0.75
C LEU A 101 -31.57 -12.13 -1.58
N VAL A 102 -31.89 -12.02 -2.86
CA VAL A 102 -31.38 -10.95 -3.74
C VAL A 102 -31.76 -9.57 -3.19
N THR A 103 -33.02 -9.42 -2.76
CA THR A 103 -33.51 -8.18 -2.14
C THR A 103 -32.70 -7.81 -0.89
N LEU A 104 -32.45 -8.80 -0.02
CA LEU A 104 -31.68 -8.60 1.21
C LEU A 104 -30.22 -8.21 0.90
N VAL A 105 -29.58 -8.90 -0.04
CA VAL A 105 -28.20 -8.61 -0.47
C VAL A 105 -28.10 -7.20 -1.06
N CYS A 106 -29.02 -6.82 -1.95
CA CYS A 106 -29.03 -5.47 -2.53
C CYS A 106 -29.29 -4.37 -1.49
N ALA A 107 -30.19 -4.63 -0.54
CA ALA A 107 -30.44 -3.69 0.56
C ALA A 107 -29.20 -3.53 1.45
N ALA A 108 -28.56 -4.64 1.82
CA ALA A 108 -27.31 -4.61 2.59
C ALA A 108 -26.21 -3.85 1.85
N ALA A 109 -26.00 -4.14 0.55
CA ALA A 109 -25.02 -3.43 -0.29
C ALA A 109 -25.30 -1.92 -0.35
N THR A 110 -26.55 -1.52 -0.51
CA THR A 110 -26.95 -0.11 -0.53
C THR A 110 -26.66 0.57 0.81
N LEU A 111 -27.01 -0.08 1.92
CA LEU A 111 -26.80 0.46 3.26
C LEU A 111 -25.31 0.60 3.60
N THR A 112 -24.53 -0.44 3.34
CA THR A 112 -23.08 -0.43 3.66
C THR A 112 -22.33 0.58 2.80
N THR A 113 -22.64 0.66 1.50
CA THR A 113 -22.03 1.66 0.61
C THR A 113 -22.40 3.08 1.02
N THR A 114 -23.68 3.33 1.33
CA THR A 114 -24.13 4.67 1.78
C THR A 114 -23.47 5.05 3.11
N TYR A 115 -23.41 4.11 4.06
CA TYR A 115 -22.69 4.31 5.31
C TYR A 115 -21.22 4.65 5.07
N ASN A 116 -20.53 3.91 4.20
CA ASN A 116 -19.14 4.18 3.86
C ASN A 116 -18.95 5.58 3.28
N MET A 117 -19.80 6.01 2.33
CA MET A 117 -19.73 7.34 1.74
C MET A 117 -19.94 8.46 2.77
N ILE A 118 -20.91 8.28 3.68
CA ILE A 118 -21.18 9.24 4.76
C ILE A 118 -20.00 9.30 5.73
N ALA A 119 -19.50 8.13 6.15
CA ALA A 119 -18.38 8.02 7.05
C ALA A 119 -17.10 8.64 6.47
N GLN A 120 -16.78 8.39 5.21
CA GLN A 120 -15.64 9.01 4.53
C GLN A 120 -15.72 10.54 4.58
N ARG A 121 -16.87 11.13 4.23
CA ARG A 121 -17.06 12.59 4.29
C ARG A 121 -16.97 13.13 5.72
N TYR A 122 -17.56 12.41 6.68
CA TYR A 122 -17.50 12.78 8.08
C TYR A 122 -16.07 12.79 8.59
N TYR A 123 -15.30 11.73 8.37
CA TYR A 123 -13.92 11.63 8.83
C TYR A 123 -12.98 12.58 8.08
N GLN A 124 -13.18 12.83 6.79
CA GLN A 124 -12.47 13.89 6.05
C GLN A 124 -12.73 15.28 6.62
N SER A 125 -13.90 15.54 7.18
CA SER A 125 -14.20 16.81 7.84
C SER A 125 -13.54 16.98 9.20
N ILE A 126 -13.32 15.89 9.92
CA ILE A 126 -12.69 15.85 11.25
C ILE A 126 -11.17 15.76 11.14
N TYR A 127 -10.67 14.79 10.36
CA TYR A 127 -9.26 14.54 10.19
C TYR A 127 -8.73 15.33 8.99
N LYS A 128 -8.41 16.59 9.25
CA LYS A 128 -7.76 17.42 8.24
C LYS A 128 -6.30 16.98 8.05
N ALA A 129 -5.79 17.16 6.84
CA ALA A 129 -4.40 16.86 6.54
C ALA A 129 -3.46 17.58 7.52
N PRO A 130 -2.59 16.88 8.24
CA PRO A 130 -1.49 17.54 8.93
C PRO A 130 -0.54 18.09 7.86
N GLY A 131 -0.02 19.31 8.03
CA GLY A 131 0.85 19.90 6.99
C GLY A 131 0.08 20.67 5.92
N LYS A 132 0.49 20.54 4.65
CA LYS A 132 -0.04 21.38 3.56
C LYS A 132 -0.21 20.61 2.26
N LEU A 133 -1.11 21.11 1.42
CA LEU A 133 -1.26 20.69 0.04
C LEU A 133 -0.53 21.68 -0.88
N TYR A 134 0.27 21.17 -1.81
CA TYR A 134 1.02 21.94 -2.79
C TYR A 134 0.59 21.56 -4.20
N GLU A 135 0.55 22.53 -5.10
CA GLU A 135 0.23 22.33 -6.50
C GLU A 135 1.41 21.66 -7.23
N VAL A 136 1.16 20.50 -7.82
CA VAL A 136 2.17 19.72 -8.54
C VAL A 136 1.61 19.30 -9.87
N GLY A 137 1.85 20.11 -10.91
CA GLY A 137 1.49 19.76 -12.28
C GLY A 137 -0.01 19.59 -12.56
N GLY A 138 -0.88 20.39 -11.91
CA GLY A 138 -2.33 20.39 -12.15
C GLY A 138 -3.14 19.56 -11.14
N TYR A 139 -2.51 19.06 -10.08
CA TYR A 139 -3.15 18.41 -8.94
C TYR A 139 -2.37 18.71 -7.66
N ARG A 140 -3.00 18.53 -6.51
CA ARG A 140 -2.40 18.88 -5.21
C ARG A 140 -1.87 17.65 -4.50
N MET A 141 -0.63 17.76 -4.01
CA MET A 141 0.00 16.73 -3.21
C MET A 141 0.21 17.20 -1.77
N HIS A 142 -0.01 16.31 -0.84
CA HIS A 142 0.15 16.53 0.59
C HIS A 142 1.62 16.33 1.00
N LEU A 143 2.13 17.30 1.78
CA LEU A 143 3.43 17.25 2.43
C LEU A 143 3.29 17.65 3.90
N TYR A 144 3.79 16.81 4.78
CA TYR A 144 3.80 17.00 6.22
C TYR A 144 5.21 17.12 6.74
N CYS A 145 5.65 18.35 7.01
CA CYS A 145 6.98 18.64 7.57
C CYS A 145 6.88 19.06 9.03
N THR A 146 7.74 18.52 9.86
CA THR A 146 7.89 18.83 11.28
C THR A 146 9.35 19.05 11.65
N GLY A 147 9.62 19.76 12.75
CA GLY A 147 10.95 20.10 13.19
C GLY A 147 11.64 21.14 12.32
N GLU A 148 12.85 21.50 12.72
CA GLU A 148 13.68 22.51 12.06
C GLU A 148 15.13 22.01 11.94
N GLY A 149 15.91 22.64 11.07
CA GLY A 149 17.32 22.32 10.87
C GLY A 149 17.62 21.67 9.52
N SER A 150 18.88 21.31 9.32
CA SER A 150 19.44 20.76 8.09
C SER A 150 20.36 19.59 8.44
N PRO A 151 20.50 18.59 7.55
CA PRO A 151 19.72 18.36 6.32
C PRO A 151 18.24 18.04 6.61
N THR A 152 17.36 18.30 5.63
CA THR A 152 15.98 17.85 5.72
C THR A 152 15.91 16.35 5.42
N LEU A 153 15.29 15.58 6.30
CA LEU A 153 15.02 14.17 6.07
C LEU A 153 13.66 14.03 5.37
N VAL A 154 13.63 13.44 4.19
CA VAL A 154 12.42 13.19 3.40
C VAL A 154 12.11 11.70 3.42
N LEU A 155 10.90 11.35 3.84
CA LEU A 155 10.46 9.99 4.09
C LEU A 155 9.57 9.50 2.95
N GLU A 156 10.05 8.47 2.24
CA GLU A 156 9.35 7.78 1.16
C GLU A 156 8.77 6.46 1.68
N ALA A 157 7.46 6.37 1.72
CA ALA A 157 6.77 5.21 2.27
C ALA A 157 6.75 4.00 1.31
N GLY A 158 6.46 2.83 1.87
CA GLY A 158 6.22 1.61 1.11
C GLY A 158 4.92 1.66 0.30
N TRP A 159 4.67 0.63 -0.48
CA TRP A 159 3.41 0.50 -1.25
C TRP A 159 2.20 0.49 -0.31
N THR A 160 1.13 1.14 -0.69
CA THR A 160 -0.12 1.34 0.07
C THR A 160 -0.03 2.21 1.32
N VAL A 161 1.16 2.63 1.74
CA VAL A 161 1.36 3.36 3.00
C VAL A 161 1.34 4.87 2.76
N PRO A 162 0.46 5.63 3.41
CA PRO A 162 0.44 7.11 3.36
C PRO A 162 1.51 7.72 4.28
N ALA A 163 1.67 9.04 4.20
CA ALA A 163 2.63 9.83 5.00
C ALA A 163 2.60 9.51 6.50
N LEU A 164 1.41 9.33 7.06
CA LEU A 164 1.24 9.01 8.48
C LEU A 164 1.75 7.63 8.89
N GLY A 165 2.07 6.75 7.95
CA GLY A 165 2.78 5.49 8.26
C GLY A 165 4.12 5.69 8.97
N TRP A 166 4.71 6.89 8.85
CA TRP A 166 5.90 7.32 9.55
C TRP A 166 5.65 7.91 10.96
N GLY A 167 4.42 7.81 11.47
CA GLY A 167 4.02 8.44 12.73
C GLY A 167 4.75 7.95 13.98
N THR A 168 5.41 6.78 13.93
CA THR A 168 6.31 6.28 14.98
C THR A 168 7.75 6.79 14.84
N VAL A 169 8.10 7.34 13.69
CA VAL A 169 9.46 7.73 13.31
C VAL A 169 9.61 9.25 13.24
N GLN A 170 8.74 9.92 12.49
CA GLN A 170 8.83 11.34 12.24
C GLN A 170 8.83 12.22 13.50
N PRO A 171 7.96 12.00 14.52
CA PRO A 171 7.95 12.84 15.72
C PRO A 171 9.28 12.83 16.49
N GLU A 172 9.96 11.69 16.55
CA GLU A 172 11.23 11.58 17.27
C GLU A 172 12.37 12.24 16.49
N LEU A 173 12.46 11.97 15.19
CA LEU A 173 13.51 12.55 14.33
C LEU A 173 13.35 14.07 14.19
N SER A 174 12.12 14.57 14.21
CA SER A 174 11.84 16.01 14.10
C SER A 174 12.30 16.86 15.28
N LYS A 175 12.65 16.23 16.41
CA LYS A 175 13.28 16.93 17.55
C LYS A 175 14.70 17.39 17.22
N THR A 176 15.34 16.84 16.19
CA THR A 176 16.75 17.09 15.86
C THR A 176 16.95 17.75 14.50
N THR A 177 16.09 17.43 13.53
CA THR A 177 16.19 17.97 12.16
C THR A 177 14.81 18.20 11.58
N LYS A 178 14.72 18.91 10.44
CA LYS A 178 13.47 18.99 9.68
C LYS A 178 13.19 17.63 9.03
N VAL A 179 11.98 17.11 9.23
CA VAL A 179 11.54 15.83 8.67
C VAL A 179 10.25 16.04 7.91
N CYS A 180 10.20 15.56 6.69
CA CYS A 180 9.05 15.67 5.81
C CYS A 180 8.62 14.27 5.32
N SER A 181 7.37 13.90 5.54
CA SER A 181 6.70 12.79 4.87
C SER A 181 5.64 13.32 3.92
N TYR A 182 5.26 12.55 2.94
CA TYR A 182 4.29 12.97 1.95
C TYR A 182 3.38 11.83 1.49
N ASP A 183 2.22 12.18 0.99
CA ASP A 183 1.34 11.23 0.34
C ASP A 183 1.60 11.25 -1.16
N ARG A 184 1.94 10.10 -1.75
CA ARG A 184 1.97 9.97 -3.20
C ARG A 184 0.61 10.29 -3.78
N ALA A 185 0.55 10.74 -5.03
CA ALA A 185 -0.71 11.11 -5.68
C ALA A 185 -1.77 9.99 -5.52
N GLY A 186 -2.98 10.35 -5.07
CA GLY A 186 -4.08 9.44 -4.77
C GLY A 186 -3.98 8.65 -3.46
N TYR A 187 -2.90 8.85 -2.67
CA TYR A 187 -2.80 8.34 -1.30
C TYR A 187 -3.23 9.40 -0.31
N GLY A 188 -3.69 8.99 0.85
CA GLY A 188 -4.01 9.87 1.97
C GLY A 188 -4.81 11.11 1.55
N TRP A 189 -4.20 12.27 1.64
CA TRP A 189 -4.80 13.55 1.29
C TRP A 189 -4.38 14.09 -0.08
N SER A 190 -3.49 13.42 -0.80
CA SER A 190 -3.10 13.81 -2.16
C SER A 190 -4.17 13.50 -3.18
N GLU A 191 -4.37 14.42 -4.11
CA GLU A 191 -5.28 14.21 -5.22
C GLU A 191 -4.73 13.17 -6.21
N PRO A 192 -5.59 12.45 -6.93
CA PRO A 192 -5.15 11.53 -7.97
C PRO A 192 -4.51 12.29 -9.14
N GLN A 193 -3.60 11.64 -9.84
CA GLN A 193 -2.96 12.21 -11.02
C GLN A 193 -3.24 11.37 -12.27
N PRO A 194 -3.29 11.98 -13.47
CA PRO A 194 -3.32 11.23 -14.72
C PRO A 194 -1.93 10.63 -15.03
N GLY A 195 -1.93 9.50 -15.74
CA GLY A 195 -0.69 8.87 -16.22
C GLY A 195 -0.16 7.73 -15.37
N PRO A 196 1.05 7.24 -15.69
CA PRO A 196 1.66 6.10 -15.03
C PRO A 196 2.07 6.42 -13.58
N ARG A 197 2.39 5.36 -12.84
CA ARG A 197 2.83 5.43 -11.44
C ARG A 197 4.08 4.56 -11.25
N ASP A 198 5.07 4.79 -12.10
CA ASP A 198 6.40 4.21 -12.06
C ASP A 198 7.37 5.06 -11.24
N ALA A 199 8.61 4.61 -11.11
CA ALA A 199 9.62 5.26 -10.28
C ALA A 199 9.99 6.65 -10.78
N ASP A 200 10.15 6.82 -12.10
CA ASP A 200 10.49 8.10 -12.71
C ASP A 200 9.40 9.15 -12.45
N GLN A 201 8.13 8.78 -12.64
CA GLN A 201 7.02 9.67 -12.37
C GLN A 201 6.93 10.04 -10.87
N ILE A 202 7.13 9.07 -9.96
CA ILE A 202 7.07 9.31 -8.51
C ILE A 202 8.24 10.20 -8.07
N ALA A 203 9.45 9.95 -8.58
CA ALA A 203 10.62 10.79 -8.28
C ALA A 203 10.45 12.23 -8.80
N THR A 204 9.92 12.39 -10.02
CA THR A 204 9.62 13.68 -10.62
C THR A 204 8.59 14.46 -9.79
N GLN A 205 7.53 13.79 -9.35
CA GLN A 205 6.50 14.39 -8.50
C GLN A 205 7.06 14.82 -7.14
N LEU A 206 7.88 13.97 -6.52
CA LEU A 206 8.53 14.31 -5.25
C LEU A 206 9.44 15.52 -5.41
N HIS A 207 10.24 15.58 -6.49
CA HIS A 207 11.10 16.72 -6.76
C HIS A 207 10.28 18.01 -6.89
N ALA A 208 9.24 18.00 -7.71
CA ALA A 208 8.36 19.15 -7.90
C ALA A 208 7.67 19.57 -6.59
N LEU A 209 7.22 18.59 -5.78
CA LEU A 209 6.61 18.84 -4.47
C LEU A 209 7.57 19.53 -3.52
N LEU A 210 8.81 19.07 -3.42
CA LEU A 210 9.84 19.65 -2.57
C LEU A 210 10.20 21.08 -3.01
N GLN A 211 10.29 21.31 -4.33
CA GLN A 211 10.50 22.65 -4.90
C GLN A 211 9.36 23.62 -4.54
N GLN A 212 8.10 23.21 -4.73
CA GLN A 212 6.93 24.00 -4.39
C GLN A 212 6.83 24.30 -2.88
N ALA A 213 7.30 23.38 -2.06
CA ALA A 213 7.32 23.54 -0.61
C ALA A 213 8.52 24.36 -0.08
N GLY A 214 9.43 24.80 -0.96
CA GLY A 214 10.65 25.50 -0.58
C GLY A 214 11.65 24.61 0.18
N VAL A 215 11.62 23.30 -0.03
CA VAL A 215 12.62 22.35 0.51
C VAL A 215 13.76 22.23 -0.51
N THR A 216 14.63 23.24 -0.54
CA THR A 216 15.69 23.37 -1.55
C THR A 216 17.10 23.21 -0.98
N GLY A 217 17.22 23.00 0.34
CA GLY A 217 18.52 22.77 1.01
C GLY A 217 18.97 21.30 0.93
N PRO A 218 20.04 20.96 1.65
CA PRO A 218 20.52 19.58 1.70
C PRO A 218 19.44 18.63 2.21
N ILE A 219 19.23 17.52 1.49
CA ILE A 219 18.25 16.49 1.84
C ILE A 219 18.89 15.12 2.04
N ILE A 220 18.31 14.34 2.94
CA ILE A 220 18.52 12.90 3.05
C ILE A 220 17.19 12.23 2.65
N LEU A 221 17.24 11.29 1.72
CA LEU A 221 16.05 10.48 1.38
C LEU A 221 16.08 9.17 2.18
N MET A 222 14.95 8.81 2.76
CA MET A 222 14.77 7.55 3.48
C MET A 222 13.58 6.81 2.90
N GLY A 223 13.81 5.63 2.29
CA GLY A 223 12.79 4.85 1.60
C GLY A 223 12.59 3.49 2.23
N HIS A 224 11.33 3.15 2.54
CA HIS A 224 10.92 1.84 3.03
C HIS A 224 10.34 0.99 1.89
N SER A 225 10.73 -0.30 1.83
CA SER A 225 10.13 -1.25 0.87
C SER A 225 10.22 -0.74 -0.57
N MET A 226 9.09 -0.60 -1.29
CA MET A 226 9.02 0.01 -2.64
C MET A 226 9.58 1.43 -2.70
N GLY A 227 9.49 2.19 -1.61
CA GLY A 227 10.12 3.52 -1.50
C GLY A 227 11.62 3.50 -1.76
N GLY A 228 12.27 2.36 -1.58
CA GLY A 228 13.67 2.16 -1.93
C GLY A 228 13.96 2.33 -3.43
N LEU A 229 13.06 1.92 -4.31
CA LEU A 229 13.19 2.15 -5.76
C LEU A 229 13.03 3.63 -6.08
N TYR A 230 12.04 4.28 -5.49
CA TYR A 230 11.72 5.68 -5.77
C TYR A 230 12.83 6.64 -5.33
N ILE A 231 13.45 6.41 -4.15
CA ILE A 231 14.58 7.24 -3.72
C ILE A 231 15.85 6.98 -4.55
N ARG A 232 16.02 5.77 -5.12
CA ARG A 232 17.12 5.48 -6.04
C ARG A 232 16.95 6.23 -7.35
N ASP A 233 15.75 6.24 -7.88
CA ASP A 233 15.43 6.96 -9.08
C ASP A 233 15.61 8.46 -8.89
N TYR A 234 15.08 9.00 -7.80
CA TYR A 234 15.29 10.39 -7.42
C TYR A 234 16.79 10.74 -7.34
N ALA A 235 17.59 9.89 -6.70
CA ALA A 235 19.03 10.13 -6.54
C ALA A 235 19.79 10.16 -7.87
N SER A 236 19.28 9.48 -8.89
CA SER A 236 19.87 9.48 -10.22
C SER A 236 19.48 10.70 -11.06
N HIS A 237 18.26 11.21 -10.89
CA HIS A 237 17.74 12.33 -11.66
C HIS A 237 17.96 13.69 -10.99
N TYR A 238 18.02 13.76 -9.67
CA TYR A 238 18.05 15.00 -8.88
C TYR A 238 19.10 14.94 -7.76
N PRO A 239 20.39 14.76 -8.10
CA PRO A 239 21.46 14.56 -7.10
C PRO A 239 21.93 15.85 -6.39
N GLU A 240 21.56 17.06 -6.87
CA GLU A 240 22.26 18.32 -6.54
C GLU A 240 22.26 18.67 -5.04
N ASN A 241 21.14 18.37 -4.34
CA ASN A 241 20.99 18.66 -2.92
C ASN A 241 20.98 17.39 -2.05
N LEU A 242 21.27 16.25 -2.65
CA LEU A 242 21.23 14.97 -1.95
C LEU A 242 22.53 14.74 -1.19
N VAL A 243 22.45 14.61 0.14
CA VAL A 243 23.61 14.40 1.00
C VAL A 243 23.63 13.02 1.68
N GLY A 244 22.61 12.18 1.46
CA GLY A 244 22.59 10.82 1.97
C GLY A 244 21.33 10.05 1.57
N LEU A 245 21.45 8.72 1.57
CA LEU A 245 20.35 7.80 1.35
C LEU A 245 20.20 6.82 2.51
N ILE A 246 18.97 6.53 2.88
CA ILE A 246 18.64 5.54 3.90
C ILE A 246 17.64 4.53 3.31
N PHE A 247 18.05 3.28 3.21
CA PHE A 247 17.23 2.17 2.77
C PHE A 247 16.69 1.41 3.98
N VAL A 248 15.38 1.31 4.10
CA VAL A 248 14.72 0.61 5.21
C VAL A 248 14.03 -0.63 4.65
N ASP A 249 14.69 -1.76 4.77
CA ASP A 249 14.25 -3.07 4.23
C ASP A 249 13.71 -2.94 2.81
N ALA A 250 14.49 -2.25 1.97
CA ALA A 250 14.08 -1.75 0.67
C ALA A 250 14.09 -2.83 -0.42
N ILE A 251 13.13 -2.76 -1.33
CA ILE A 251 13.12 -3.55 -2.57
C ILE A 251 14.21 -3.04 -3.51
N THR A 252 14.79 -3.95 -4.28
CA THR A 252 15.76 -3.62 -5.33
C THR A 252 15.28 -4.14 -6.70
N PRO A 253 15.66 -3.51 -7.81
CA PRO A 253 15.17 -3.89 -9.15
C PRO A 253 15.62 -5.27 -9.60
N VAL A 254 16.65 -5.84 -8.97
CA VAL A 254 17.15 -7.18 -9.34
C VAL A 254 16.36 -8.32 -8.69
N GLN A 255 15.54 -8.02 -7.70
CA GLN A 255 14.81 -9.04 -6.93
C GLN A 255 13.96 -9.96 -7.80
N PRO A 256 13.10 -9.46 -8.70
CA PRO A 256 12.24 -10.36 -9.47
C PRO A 256 13.01 -11.38 -10.31
N GLY A 257 14.22 -11.01 -10.78
CA GLY A 257 15.09 -11.89 -11.56
C GLY A 257 15.83 -12.95 -10.73
N GLN A 258 15.90 -12.78 -9.41
CA GLN A 258 16.58 -13.70 -8.49
C GLN A 258 15.65 -14.73 -7.84
N LEU A 259 14.33 -14.54 -7.96
CA LEU A 259 13.30 -15.41 -7.41
C LEU A 259 12.98 -16.56 -8.36
N SER A 260 12.62 -17.72 -7.81
CA SER A 260 12.01 -18.79 -8.59
C SER A 260 10.72 -18.29 -9.26
N PRO A 261 10.31 -18.86 -10.40
CA PRO A 261 9.06 -18.47 -11.05
C PRO A 261 7.83 -18.55 -10.15
N GLU A 262 7.79 -19.55 -9.25
CA GLU A 262 6.71 -19.74 -8.29
C GLU A 262 6.65 -18.58 -7.27
N LEU A 263 7.77 -18.23 -6.65
CA LEU A 263 7.84 -17.16 -5.67
C LEU A 263 7.66 -15.76 -6.31
N ARG A 264 8.17 -15.58 -7.53
CA ARG A 264 7.97 -14.36 -8.30
C ARG A 264 6.49 -14.13 -8.62
N ALA A 265 5.78 -15.19 -9.05
CA ALA A 265 4.35 -15.10 -9.30
C ALA A 265 3.57 -14.78 -8.02
N ASP A 266 3.92 -15.41 -6.89
CA ASP A 266 3.29 -15.17 -5.59
C ASP A 266 3.46 -13.72 -5.09
N LEU A 267 4.63 -13.12 -5.31
CA LEU A 267 4.95 -11.78 -4.80
C LEU A 267 4.57 -10.64 -5.77
N TYR A 268 4.62 -10.88 -7.08
CA TYR A 268 4.55 -9.81 -8.08
C TYR A 268 3.42 -9.97 -9.12
N GLU A 269 2.67 -11.07 -9.10
CA GLU A 269 1.62 -11.30 -10.08
C GLU A 269 0.24 -11.36 -9.40
N ILE A 270 -0.27 -10.19 -9.00
CA ILE A 270 -1.64 -10.12 -8.45
C ILE A 270 -2.64 -10.32 -9.59
N PRO A 271 -3.47 -11.37 -9.54
CA PRO A 271 -4.46 -11.60 -10.57
C PRO A 271 -5.44 -10.44 -10.70
N THR A 272 -5.77 -10.06 -11.94
CA THR A 272 -6.65 -8.90 -12.20
C THR A 272 -8.03 -9.04 -11.51
N TYR A 273 -8.55 -10.26 -11.33
CA TYR A 273 -9.81 -10.46 -10.62
C TYR A 273 -9.73 -10.04 -9.13
N GLU A 274 -8.56 -10.14 -8.51
CA GLU A 274 -8.37 -9.68 -7.12
C GLU A 274 -8.55 -8.18 -7.01
N TYR A 275 -8.04 -7.41 -7.97
CA TYR A 275 -8.31 -5.97 -8.03
C TYR A 275 -9.82 -5.66 -8.05
N TYR A 276 -10.59 -6.39 -8.86
CA TYR A 276 -12.04 -6.18 -8.89
C TYR A 276 -12.71 -6.58 -7.59
N ILE A 277 -12.28 -7.69 -6.97
CA ILE A 277 -12.77 -8.10 -5.65
C ILE A 277 -12.46 -7.03 -4.60
N PHE A 278 -11.24 -6.55 -4.55
CA PHE A 278 -10.85 -5.47 -3.64
C PHE A 278 -11.65 -4.19 -3.90
N SER A 279 -11.74 -3.78 -5.15
CA SER A 279 -12.50 -2.57 -5.52
C SER A 279 -13.98 -2.68 -5.13
N MET A 280 -14.59 -3.84 -5.32
CA MET A 280 -15.97 -4.09 -4.89
C MET A 280 -16.11 -4.08 -3.37
N THR A 281 -15.23 -4.76 -2.64
CA THR A 281 -15.31 -4.84 -1.17
C THR A 281 -15.10 -3.48 -0.52
N TYR A 282 -14.16 -2.67 -1.02
CA TYR A 282 -13.96 -1.30 -0.55
C TYR A 282 -15.10 -0.37 -0.97
N GLY A 283 -15.59 -0.49 -2.20
CA GLY A 283 -16.77 0.26 -2.67
C GLY A 283 -18.02 -0.02 -1.84
N LEU A 284 -18.22 -1.28 -1.46
CA LEU A 284 -19.28 -1.71 -0.55
C LEU A 284 -19.06 -1.28 0.91
N GLY A 285 -17.89 -0.76 1.26
CA GLY A 285 -17.55 -0.36 2.63
C GLY A 285 -17.33 -1.53 3.59
N ILE A 286 -17.09 -2.73 3.07
CA ILE A 286 -16.88 -3.93 3.89
C ILE A 286 -15.73 -3.74 4.89
N PRO A 287 -14.53 -3.21 4.52
CA PRO A 287 -13.47 -2.98 5.48
C PRO A 287 -13.88 -2.06 6.63
N ARG A 288 -14.69 -1.04 6.35
CA ARG A 288 -15.18 -0.12 7.39
C ARG A 288 -16.18 -0.81 8.33
N VAL A 289 -17.09 -1.62 7.80
CA VAL A 289 -18.04 -2.40 8.60
C VAL A 289 -17.32 -3.44 9.46
N MET A 290 -16.20 -4.00 8.97
CA MET A 290 -15.36 -4.95 9.71
C MET A 290 -14.41 -4.26 10.71
N GLY A 291 -14.41 -2.93 10.80
CA GLY A 291 -13.57 -2.18 11.72
C GLY A 291 -12.13 -1.96 11.27
N GLU A 292 -11.79 -2.30 10.02
CA GLU A 292 -10.44 -2.12 9.49
C GLU A 292 -10.01 -0.64 9.48
N CYS A 293 -10.97 0.26 9.20
CA CYS A 293 -10.73 1.71 9.23
C CYS A 293 -10.61 2.30 10.65
N SER A 294 -10.70 1.47 11.68
CA SER A 294 -10.58 1.85 13.08
C SER A 294 -9.52 1.01 13.80
N LYS A 295 -8.66 0.33 13.03
CA LYS A 295 -7.58 -0.47 13.63
C LYS A 295 -6.61 0.39 14.40
N VAL A 296 -6.23 -0.16 15.56
CA VAL A 296 -5.22 0.42 16.43
C VAL A 296 -3.85 -0.15 16.02
N TYR A 297 -2.91 0.73 15.71
CA TYR A 297 -1.52 0.39 15.39
C TYR A 297 -0.66 0.72 16.61
N ALA A 298 -0.02 -0.29 17.20
CA ALA A 298 0.80 -0.08 18.38
C ALA A 298 1.94 0.92 18.12
N GLY A 299 2.15 1.83 19.04
CA GLY A 299 3.23 2.82 18.98
C GLY A 299 2.85 4.19 18.44
N PHE A 300 1.64 4.36 17.95
CA PHE A 300 1.12 5.66 17.54
C PHE A 300 0.38 6.37 18.69
N GLU A 301 0.34 7.69 18.65
CA GLU A 301 -0.62 8.43 19.45
C GLU A 301 -2.04 8.16 18.94
N GLU A 302 -3.03 8.05 19.83
CA GLU A 302 -4.41 7.67 19.51
C GLU A 302 -5.01 8.50 18.35
N HIS A 303 -4.76 9.79 18.33
CA HIS A 303 -5.26 10.66 17.26
C HIS A 303 -4.62 10.35 15.92
N THR A 304 -3.28 10.23 15.89
CA THR A 304 -2.50 9.90 14.68
C THR A 304 -2.88 8.52 14.13
N GLU A 305 -3.10 7.57 15.02
CA GLU A 305 -3.52 6.23 14.70
C GLU A 305 -4.88 6.20 13.97
N ARG A 306 -5.86 6.90 14.48
CA ARG A 306 -7.17 7.03 13.83
C ARG A 306 -7.08 7.75 12.48
N MET A 307 -6.28 8.79 12.39
CA MET A 307 -6.02 9.49 11.13
C MET A 307 -5.34 8.57 10.11
N LEU A 308 -4.38 7.73 10.52
CA LEU A 308 -3.74 6.76 9.66
C LEU A 308 -4.74 5.73 9.13
N ALA A 309 -5.52 5.11 10.02
CA ALA A 309 -6.52 4.12 9.65
C ALA A 309 -7.54 4.69 8.64
N GLU A 310 -8.03 5.90 8.88
CA GLU A 310 -8.95 6.58 7.95
C GLU A 310 -8.27 6.99 6.64
N SER A 311 -7.01 7.42 6.66
CA SER A 311 -6.29 7.78 5.44
C SER A 311 -6.04 6.58 4.53
N VAL A 312 -5.75 5.41 5.10
CA VAL A 312 -5.65 4.13 4.37
C VAL A 312 -7.00 3.77 3.74
N CYS A 313 -8.09 3.84 4.52
CA CYS A 313 -9.43 3.54 4.01
C CYS A 313 -9.95 4.54 2.97
N ASN A 314 -9.39 5.74 2.92
CA ASN A 314 -9.73 6.77 1.95
C ASN A 314 -8.76 6.81 0.75
N SER A 315 -7.68 6.05 0.78
CA SER A 315 -6.76 5.93 -0.35
C SER A 315 -7.47 5.36 -1.57
N LEU A 316 -7.17 5.91 -2.73
CA LEU A 316 -7.83 5.51 -3.97
C LEU A 316 -7.26 4.19 -4.48
N LEU A 317 -8.01 3.12 -4.38
CA LEU A 317 -7.60 1.79 -4.86
C LEU A 317 -7.15 1.80 -6.33
N GLY A 318 -7.76 2.64 -7.16
CA GLY A 318 -7.34 2.83 -8.55
C GLY A 318 -5.90 3.32 -8.66
N GLU A 319 -5.45 4.21 -7.80
CA GLU A 319 -4.08 4.74 -7.78
C GLU A 319 -3.09 3.70 -7.24
N ILE A 320 -3.48 2.97 -6.19
CA ILE A 320 -2.71 1.82 -5.68
C ILE A 320 -2.49 0.78 -6.79
N TRP A 321 -3.54 0.50 -7.57
CA TRP A 321 -3.46 -0.44 -8.68
C TRP A 321 -2.62 0.07 -9.86
N LYS A 322 -2.66 1.36 -10.15
CA LYS A 322 -1.77 1.96 -11.16
C LYS A 322 -0.31 1.82 -10.73
N GLU A 323 0.01 2.06 -9.45
CA GLU A 323 1.37 1.89 -8.93
C GLU A 323 1.82 0.43 -9.02
N TYR A 324 0.98 -0.53 -8.67
CA TYR A 324 1.25 -1.95 -8.87
C TYR A 324 1.55 -2.28 -10.35
N LYS A 325 0.77 -1.76 -11.28
CA LYS A 325 1.04 -1.94 -12.72
C LYS A 325 2.34 -1.28 -13.18
N GLY A 326 2.77 -0.22 -12.52
CA GLY A 326 4.01 0.47 -12.76
C GLY A 326 5.25 -0.23 -12.19
N TRP A 327 5.11 -1.31 -11.39
CA TRP A 327 6.26 -1.95 -10.74
C TRP A 327 7.31 -2.48 -11.71
N TRP A 328 6.89 -3.18 -12.76
CA TRP A 328 7.83 -3.69 -13.77
C TRP A 328 8.59 -2.57 -14.47
N GLN A 329 7.91 -1.48 -14.79
CA GLN A 329 8.53 -0.28 -15.35
C GLN A 329 9.51 0.33 -14.31
N SER A 330 9.12 0.41 -13.05
CA SER A 330 9.97 0.92 -11.97
C SER A 330 11.24 0.07 -11.78
N PHE A 331 11.15 -1.25 -11.95
CA PHE A 331 12.34 -2.11 -11.92
C PHE A 331 13.26 -1.82 -13.08
N ASP A 332 12.73 -1.69 -14.30
CA ASP A 332 13.51 -1.38 -15.49
C ASP A 332 14.18 0.00 -15.42
N GLU A 333 13.48 1.02 -14.93
CA GLU A 333 14.02 2.38 -14.73
C GLU A 333 15.16 2.40 -13.71
N THR A 334 15.00 1.66 -12.61
CA THR A 334 15.94 1.70 -11.50
C THR A 334 17.09 0.70 -11.58
N ILE A 335 17.10 -0.22 -12.54
CA ILE A 335 18.14 -1.26 -12.63
C ILE A 335 19.53 -0.69 -12.90
N HIS A 336 19.60 0.43 -13.60
CA HIS A 336 20.83 1.11 -13.95
C HIS A 336 21.17 2.32 -13.07
N THR A 337 20.36 2.58 -12.02
CA THR A 337 20.65 3.68 -11.07
C THR A 337 21.87 3.36 -10.22
N GLY A 338 22.70 4.39 -9.97
CA GLY A 338 23.98 4.26 -9.23
C GLY A 338 25.13 3.73 -10.08
N PRO A 339 26.31 3.49 -9.51
CA PRO A 339 26.65 3.80 -8.12
C PRO A 339 26.69 5.31 -7.84
N TYR A 340 26.48 5.67 -6.58
CA TYR A 340 26.41 7.07 -6.12
C TYR A 340 27.74 7.60 -5.55
N GLY A 341 28.86 7.01 -5.96
CA GLY A 341 30.20 7.43 -5.57
C GLY A 341 30.46 7.34 -4.06
N ASN A 342 30.64 8.48 -3.42
CA ASN A 342 30.88 8.57 -1.98
C ASN A 342 29.68 9.13 -1.19
N LEU A 343 28.49 9.18 -1.79
CA LEU A 343 27.27 9.57 -1.08
C LEU A 343 27.03 8.64 0.11
N PRO A 344 26.88 9.12 1.34
CA PRO A 344 26.64 8.28 2.50
C PRO A 344 25.35 7.46 2.32
N ILE A 345 25.43 6.15 2.58
CA ILE A 345 24.30 5.24 2.53
C ILE A 345 24.17 4.46 3.84
N LEU A 346 22.97 4.48 4.43
CA LEU A 346 22.60 3.66 5.57
C LEU A 346 21.54 2.64 5.14
N ILE A 347 21.74 1.37 5.51
CA ILE A 347 20.87 0.28 5.12
C ILE A 347 20.37 -0.41 6.37
N PHE A 348 19.06 -0.44 6.56
CA PHE A 348 18.39 -1.20 7.61
C PHE A 348 17.76 -2.44 6.99
N SER A 349 17.97 -3.59 7.60
CA SER A 349 17.45 -4.87 7.11
C SER A 349 16.72 -5.60 8.22
N ARG A 350 15.62 -6.26 7.84
CA ARG A 350 14.91 -7.22 8.70
C ARG A 350 15.85 -8.37 9.11
N ASP A 351 15.47 -9.08 10.17
CA ASP A 351 16.17 -10.31 10.57
C ASP A 351 15.90 -11.41 9.54
N PRO A 352 16.94 -11.92 8.84
CA PRO A 352 16.74 -12.99 7.88
C PRO A 352 16.29 -14.31 8.52
N GLN A 353 16.34 -14.43 9.85
CA GLN A 353 15.85 -15.60 10.58
C GLN A 353 14.41 -15.45 11.08
N LYS A 354 13.80 -14.27 10.94
CA LYS A 354 12.41 -14.05 11.33
C LYS A 354 11.47 -14.45 10.19
N HIS A 355 10.62 -15.42 10.47
CA HIS A 355 9.58 -15.90 9.55
C HIS A 355 8.20 -15.54 10.07
N SER A 356 7.22 -15.43 9.17
CA SER A 356 5.86 -14.96 9.49
C SER A 356 5.02 -15.97 10.28
N GLY A 357 5.36 -17.24 10.28
CA GLY A 357 4.60 -18.33 10.90
C GLY A 357 5.12 -18.82 12.24
N ALA A 358 4.28 -19.49 13.04
CA ALA A 358 4.65 -20.11 14.30
C ALA A 358 5.37 -21.47 14.13
N GLY A 359 5.54 -21.97 12.91
CA GLY A 359 6.15 -23.26 12.56
C GLY A 359 7.49 -23.11 11.86
N ALA A 360 8.04 -24.22 11.37
CA ALA A 360 9.22 -24.20 10.50
C ALA A 360 8.88 -23.44 9.21
N PRO A 361 9.80 -22.59 8.70
CA PRO A 361 9.58 -21.84 7.47
C PRO A 361 9.43 -22.79 6.28
N SER A 362 8.60 -22.41 5.34
CA SER A 362 8.45 -23.14 4.09
C SER A 362 9.66 -22.91 3.19
N ARG A 363 9.75 -23.71 2.12
CA ARG A 363 10.77 -23.53 1.08
C ARG A 363 10.76 -22.12 0.47
N LEU A 364 9.59 -21.58 0.18
CA LEU A 364 9.45 -20.25 -0.42
C LEU A 364 9.85 -19.13 0.55
N GLU A 365 9.50 -19.22 1.83
CA GLU A 365 9.96 -18.24 2.84
C GLU A 365 11.47 -18.26 3.02
N LEU A 366 12.09 -19.45 2.97
CA LEU A 366 13.55 -19.57 3.04
C LEU A 366 14.20 -18.94 1.79
N GLU A 367 13.69 -19.25 0.60
CA GLU A 367 14.15 -18.66 -0.65
C GLU A 367 14.03 -17.14 -0.61
N GLU A 368 12.86 -16.60 -0.26
CA GLU A 368 12.64 -15.17 -0.11
C GLU A 368 13.63 -14.54 0.86
N SER A 369 13.82 -15.14 2.03
CA SER A 369 14.73 -14.62 3.05
C SER A 369 16.18 -14.56 2.55
N VAL A 370 16.65 -15.57 1.83
CA VAL A 370 18.01 -15.61 1.25
C VAL A 370 18.16 -14.51 0.19
N VAL A 371 17.24 -14.43 -0.76
CA VAL A 371 17.28 -13.42 -1.83
C VAL A 371 17.19 -12.00 -1.24
N TRP A 372 16.26 -11.79 -0.29
CA TRP A 372 16.11 -10.51 0.37
C TRP A 372 17.37 -10.07 1.12
N ASN A 373 17.95 -10.97 1.90
CA ASN A 373 19.20 -10.68 2.63
C ASN A 373 20.34 -10.32 1.67
N GLN A 374 20.47 -11.05 0.55
CA GLN A 374 21.48 -10.76 -0.47
C GLN A 374 21.27 -9.39 -1.13
N MET A 375 20.02 -9.01 -1.44
CA MET A 375 19.71 -7.70 -1.99
C MET A 375 20.11 -6.55 -1.06
N GLN A 376 19.83 -6.71 0.24
CA GLN A 376 20.24 -5.72 1.24
C GLN A 376 21.76 -5.61 1.33
N GLU A 377 22.50 -6.70 1.17
CA GLU A 377 23.96 -6.70 1.12
C GLU A 377 24.45 -6.00 -0.17
N ASP A 378 23.79 -6.23 -1.28
CA ASP A 378 24.15 -5.63 -2.58
C ASP A 378 23.95 -4.10 -2.62
N LEU A 379 23.06 -3.55 -1.80
CA LEU A 379 22.92 -2.09 -1.66
C LEU A 379 24.23 -1.42 -1.20
N LYS A 380 25.11 -2.13 -0.51
CA LYS A 380 26.43 -1.63 -0.12
C LYS A 380 27.31 -1.28 -1.31
N LYS A 381 27.11 -1.90 -2.46
CA LYS A 381 27.88 -1.65 -3.68
C LYS A 381 27.59 -0.28 -4.30
N PHE A 382 26.51 0.39 -3.88
CA PHE A 382 26.10 1.68 -4.45
C PHE A 382 26.90 2.88 -3.92
N SER A 383 27.65 2.71 -2.83
CA SER A 383 28.51 3.79 -2.30
C SER A 383 29.73 3.22 -1.63
N THR A 384 30.84 3.94 -1.71
CA THR A 384 32.06 3.66 -0.91
C THR A 384 31.89 4.00 0.57
N ARG A 385 30.85 4.80 0.92
CA ARG A 385 30.51 5.18 2.30
C ARG A 385 29.17 4.58 2.67
N ASN A 386 29.18 3.31 3.04
CA ASN A 386 27.96 2.60 3.38
C ASN A 386 28.05 1.90 4.75
N ARG A 387 26.91 1.69 5.39
CA ARG A 387 26.76 0.88 6.59
C ARG A 387 25.44 0.13 6.55
N ARG A 388 25.48 -1.18 6.80
CA ARG A 388 24.28 -2.03 6.95
C ARG A 388 24.08 -2.42 8.40
N ILE A 389 22.82 -2.36 8.86
CA ILE A 389 22.41 -2.76 10.22
C ILE A 389 21.26 -3.75 10.09
N ILE A 390 21.40 -4.94 10.65
CA ILE A 390 20.35 -5.96 10.70
C ILE A 390 19.62 -5.83 12.03
N PHE A 391 18.31 -5.62 11.97
CA PHE A 391 17.46 -5.51 13.15
C PHE A 391 16.97 -6.89 13.58
N ARG A 392 17.73 -7.53 14.48
CA ARG A 392 17.40 -8.85 14.99
C ARG A 392 16.01 -8.90 15.61
N GLY A 393 15.23 -9.94 15.25
CA GLY A 393 13.86 -10.12 15.66
C GLY A 393 12.84 -9.19 14.97
N SER A 394 13.26 -8.30 14.06
CA SER A 394 12.35 -7.47 13.27
C SER A 394 11.96 -8.15 11.96
N GLY A 395 10.69 -7.96 11.56
CA GLY A 395 10.20 -8.28 10.22
C GLY A 395 10.40 -7.12 9.26
N HIS A 396 9.61 -7.12 8.19
CA HIS A 396 9.64 -6.10 7.14
C HIS A 396 9.24 -4.71 7.63
N GLU A 397 8.32 -4.63 8.59
CA GLU A 397 7.77 -3.38 9.11
C GLU A 397 8.68 -2.75 10.19
N ILE A 398 9.98 -2.58 9.86
CA ILE A 398 10.97 -1.97 10.77
C ILE A 398 10.47 -0.65 11.37
N PRO A 399 9.85 0.27 10.61
CA PRO A 399 9.34 1.53 11.15
C PRO A 399 8.31 1.37 12.27
N LEU A 400 7.59 0.26 12.29
CA LEU A 400 6.60 -0.08 13.33
C LEU A 400 7.19 -0.95 14.44
N GLU A 401 7.95 -1.99 14.04
CA GLU A 401 8.45 -2.99 14.98
C GLU A 401 9.65 -2.52 15.80
N ARG A 402 10.50 -1.68 15.21
CA ARG A 402 11.76 -1.23 15.82
C ARG A 402 12.04 0.26 15.57
N ALA A 403 10.99 1.08 15.64
CA ALA A 403 11.11 2.55 15.53
C ALA A 403 12.17 3.12 16.50
N ASP A 404 12.29 2.54 17.69
CA ASP A 404 13.28 2.93 18.71
C ASP A 404 14.72 2.88 18.18
N LEU A 405 15.11 1.76 17.62
CA LEU A 405 16.46 1.57 17.06
C LEU A 405 16.63 2.31 15.73
N LEU A 406 15.61 2.30 14.87
CA LEU A 406 15.63 3.03 13.61
C LEU A 406 15.91 4.50 13.85
N ASN A 407 15.15 5.15 14.73
CA ASN A 407 15.29 6.56 15.07
C ASN A 407 16.69 6.86 15.59
N LYS A 408 17.21 6.03 16.49
CA LYS A 408 18.56 6.20 17.07
C LYS A 408 19.64 6.18 15.99
N GLU A 409 19.61 5.21 15.09
CA GLU A 409 20.62 5.06 14.04
C GLU A 409 20.51 6.15 12.96
N VAL A 410 19.29 6.58 12.62
CA VAL A 410 19.07 7.71 11.71
C VAL A 410 19.63 9.00 12.31
N LEU A 411 19.43 9.25 13.60
CA LEU A 411 20.01 10.43 14.27
C LEU A 411 21.54 10.40 14.28
N VAL A 412 22.15 9.23 14.46
CA VAL A 412 23.60 9.06 14.32
C VAL A 412 24.05 9.41 12.91
N PHE A 413 23.35 8.92 11.90
CA PHE A 413 23.65 9.20 10.49
C PHE A 413 23.52 10.68 10.15
N VAL A 414 22.47 11.37 10.61
CA VAL A 414 22.27 12.80 10.43
C VAL A 414 23.44 13.60 11.06
N ARG A 415 23.88 13.25 12.27
CA ARG A 415 25.03 13.88 12.92
C ARG A 415 26.34 13.66 12.17
N GLN A 416 26.55 12.47 11.64
CA GLN A 416 27.72 12.15 10.80
C GLN A 416 27.77 13.02 9.54
N ILE A 417 26.63 13.23 8.88
CA ILE A 417 26.52 14.11 7.71
C ILE A 417 26.80 15.56 8.07
N ARG A 418 26.38 16.00 9.26
CA ARG A 418 26.68 17.35 9.79
C ARG A 418 28.13 17.54 10.24
N ASN A 419 28.98 16.50 10.21
CA ASN A 419 30.29 16.48 10.81
C ASN A 419 30.29 16.77 12.34
N GLU A 420 29.19 16.42 13.01
CA GLU A 420 29.09 16.50 14.46
C GLU A 420 29.82 15.30 15.10
N ALA A 421 30.54 15.53 16.20
CA ALA A 421 31.20 14.44 16.93
C ALA A 421 30.16 13.35 17.33
N PRO A 422 30.45 12.05 17.10
CA PRO A 422 29.52 10.99 17.49
C PRO A 422 29.35 11.00 19.01
N GLN A 423 28.09 11.10 19.48
CA GLN A 423 27.81 10.88 20.90
C GLN A 423 28.09 9.40 21.23
N PRO A 424 28.71 9.10 22.37
CA PRO A 424 28.87 7.71 22.80
C PRO A 424 27.52 7.01 22.88
N THR A 425 27.37 5.99 22.09
CA THR A 425 26.15 5.16 22.13
C THR A 425 26.35 4.08 23.18
N ASP A 426 25.59 4.14 24.25
CA ASP A 426 25.56 3.10 25.27
C ASP A 426 24.81 1.88 24.70
N TYR A 427 25.57 1.05 23.95
CA TYR A 427 25.10 -0.23 23.44
C TYR A 427 25.49 -1.32 24.43
N GLY A 428 24.52 -1.77 25.23
CA GLY A 428 24.58 -3.12 25.74
C GLY A 428 24.74 -4.09 24.58
N SER A 429 25.93 -4.62 24.42
CA SER A 429 26.40 -5.70 23.53
C SER A 429 25.36 -6.30 22.54
N THR A 430 25.02 -5.61 21.47
CA THR A 430 24.57 -6.25 20.23
C THR A 430 25.78 -6.36 19.31
N LYS A 431 26.32 -7.55 19.19
CA LYS A 431 27.43 -7.82 18.28
C LYS A 431 27.05 -7.35 16.87
N THR A 432 27.81 -6.37 16.38
CA THR A 432 27.94 -6.08 14.96
C THR A 432 28.76 -7.19 14.33
N GLU A 433 28.17 -7.99 13.48
CA GLU A 433 28.85 -8.75 12.43
C GLU A 433 28.28 -8.36 11.08
#